data_1c522d8fa02f7e46cc25e24fffbbd6dc
#
_entry.id   1c522d8fa02f7e46cc25e24fffbbd6dc
#
_cell.length_a   1.000
_cell.length_b   1.000
_cell.length_c   1.000
_cell.angle_alpha   90.00
_cell.angle_beta   90.00
_cell.angle_gamma   90.00
#
_symmetry.space_group_name_H-M   'P 1'
#
loop_
_entity.id
_entity.type
_entity.pdbx_description
1 polymer ?
#
loop_
_entity_poly.entity_id
_entity_poly.type
_entity_poly.pdbx_seq_one_letter_code
_entity_poly.pdbx_strand_id
1 'polypeptide(L)'
;MKRFVVIAGICLAVGLGVSGCASGTPSQAPQSTVSASGASLAKEGDKLIDTDQQANLFNGSGVKVTIEPAAKAARFQLVDPSSGKDFSDYYVFDYAKQTMLCHRLVSAMQKEFDYTLNLGTGELVTVVDGQGNDAIKTLKERGMFDKAQKDRGQERGELEAWFQKRYGKTIEEAATP
;
A
#
# COMPACT_ATOMS: atom_id res chain seq x y z
N MET A 1 15.16 -21.19 37.67
CA MET A 1 14.14 -22.05 38.38
C MET A 1 12.95 -22.19 37.47
N LYS A 2 12.60 -23.41 37.26
CA LYS A 2 11.57 -23.99 36.40
C LYS A 2 10.15 -23.48 36.72
N ARG A 3 9.27 -23.36 35.73
CA ARG A 3 7.96 -24.04 35.74
C ARG A 3 7.27 -23.89 34.39
N PHE A 4 7.21 -25.00 33.66
CA PHE A 4 6.28 -25.30 32.55
C PHE A 4 4.88 -25.53 33.12
N VAL A 5 3.84 -25.07 32.43
CA VAL A 5 2.48 -25.61 32.53
C VAL A 5 1.96 -25.91 31.14
N VAL A 6 1.81 -27.19 30.87
CA VAL A 6 1.12 -27.77 29.72
C VAL A 6 -0.32 -28.03 30.15
N ILE A 7 -1.30 -27.58 29.39
CA ILE A 7 -2.69 -28.06 29.52
C ILE A 7 -3.14 -28.57 28.15
N ALA A 8 -3.24 -29.88 28.04
CA ALA A 8 -3.90 -30.61 26.98
C ALA A 8 -5.40 -30.71 27.29
N GLY A 9 -6.25 -30.37 26.36
CA GLY A 9 -7.69 -30.58 26.43
C GLY A 9 -8.19 -31.24 25.13
N ILE A 10 -8.43 -32.55 25.25
CA ILE A 10 -9.05 -33.38 24.21
C ILE A 10 -10.57 -33.31 24.42
N CYS A 11 -11.33 -32.97 23.38
CA CYS A 11 -12.74 -33.33 23.32
C CYS A 11 -13.06 -34.02 21.99
N LEU A 12 -13.29 -35.32 22.11
CA LEU A 12 -13.92 -36.20 21.12
C LEU A 12 -15.42 -35.91 21.11
N ALA A 13 -16.01 -35.76 19.94
CA ALA A 13 -17.44 -35.96 19.72
C ALA A 13 -17.65 -36.76 18.43
N VAL A 14 -18.11 -37.98 18.60
CA VAL A 14 -18.52 -38.93 17.54
C VAL A 14 -19.98 -38.64 17.19
N GLY A 15 -20.28 -38.49 15.90
CA GLY A 15 -21.65 -38.41 15.37
C GLY A 15 -21.74 -39.20 14.08
N LEU A 16 -22.30 -40.40 14.15
CA LEU A 16 -22.64 -41.29 13.03
C LEU A 16 -23.93 -40.83 12.36
N GLY A 17 -24.01 -40.91 11.04
CA GLY A 17 -25.30 -40.95 10.40
C GLY A 17 -25.37 -40.60 8.91
N VAL A 18 -25.54 -41.64 8.12
CA VAL A 18 -26.36 -41.87 6.95
C VAL A 18 -25.76 -41.69 5.56
N SER A 19 -25.75 -42.82 4.89
CA SER A 19 -25.49 -43.12 3.48
C SER A 19 -26.37 -42.35 2.49
N GLY A 20 -25.75 -41.92 1.38
CA GLY A 20 -26.44 -41.45 0.19
C GLY A 20 -25.48 -41.46 -0.99
N CYS A 21 -25.57 -42.50 -1.84
CA CYS A 21 -24.86 -42.55 -3.14
C CYS A 21 -25.54 -41.60 -4.13
N ALA A 22 -24.76 -40.75 -4.80
CA ALA A 22 -24.99 -40.33 -6.19
C ALA A 22 -23.75 -39.61 -6.76
N SER A 23 -23.18 -40.23 -7.80
CA SER A 23 -22.60 -39.71 -9.06
C SER A 23 -21.91 -38.35 -9.09
N GLY A 24 -20.60 -38.37 -9.29
CA GLY A 24 -19.81 -37.60 -10.21
C GLY A 24 -20.02 -36.10 -10.35
N THR A 25 -19.03 -35.30 -9.82
CA THR A 25 -18.76 -33.97 -10.36
C THR A 25 -17.31 -33.58 -10.07
N PRO A 26 -16.64 -32.88 -10.99
CA PRO A 26 -15.22 -32.62 -10.87
C PRO A 26 -14.91 -31.63 -9.75
N SER A 27 -13.80 -31.91 -9.09
CA SER A 27 -13.19 -31.13 -8.03
C SER A 27 -13.02 -29.65 -8.48
N GLN A 28 -13.85 -28.75 -7.99
CA GLN A 28 -13.58 -27.33 -8.02
C GLN A 28 -12.57 -27.02 -6.92
N ALA A 29 -11.40 -26.53 -7.36
CA ALA A 29 -10.44 -25.89 -6.49
C ALA A 29 -11.14 -24.77 -5.69
N PRO A 30 -10.75 -24.50 -4.42
CA PRO A 30 -11.33 -23.40 -3.67
C PRO A 30 -10.98 -22.09 -4.37
N GLN A 31 -11.98 -21.47 -5.01
CA GLN A 31 -11.91 -20.07 -5.38
C GLN A 31 -11.74 -19.27 -4.09
N SER A 32 -10.56 -18.73 -3.89
CA SER A 32 -10.32 -17.69 -2.89
C SER A 32 -11.19 -16.50 -3.28
N THR A 33 -12.36 -16.40 -2.69
CA THR A 33 -13.17 -15.17 -2.75
C THR A 33 -12.39 -14.12 -1.97
N VAL A 34 -11.64 -13.28 -2.68
CA VAL A 34 -11.15 -12.02 -2.15
C VAL A 34 -12.41 -11.18 -1.89
N SER A 35 -12.88 -11.16 -0.65
CA SER A 35 -13.91 -10.22 -0.23
C SER A 35 -13.33 -8.83 -0.39
N ALA A 36 -13.70 -8.13 -1.44
CA ALA A 36 -13.48 -6.70 -1.53
C ALA A 36 -14.12 -6.08 -0.28
N SER A 37 -13.33 -5.42 0.55
CA SER A 37 -13.88 -4.60 1.63
C SER A 37 -14.80 -3.60 0.91
N GLY A 38 -16.08 -3.48 1.30
CA GLY A 38 -17.04 -2.63 0.59
C GLY A 38 -16.77 -1.12 0.70
N ALA A 39 -15.50 -0.72 0.77
CA ALA A 39 -15.04 0.65 0.76
C ALA A 39 -15.20 1.24 -0.64
N SER A 40 -15.71 2.46 -0.73
CA SER A 40 -15.89 3.18 -1.98
C SER A 40 -15.23 4.55 -1.91
N LEU A 41 -14.61 4.96 -3.02
CA LEU A 41 -14.14 6.32 -3.20
C LEU A 41 -15.35 7.25 -3.36
N ALA A 42 -15.47 8.26 -2.50
CA ALA A 42 -16.49 9.28 -2.59
C ALA A 42 -16.15 10.27 -3.72
N LYS A 43 -17.16 10.69 -4.49
CA LYS A 43 -16.96 11.68 -5.54
C LYS A 43 -17.09 13.09 -4.97
N GLU A 44 -16.04 13.90 -5.14
CA GLU A 44 -16.01 15.31 -4.78
C GLU A 44 -15.60 16.14 -6.00
N GLY A 45 -16.57 16.71 -6.71
CA GLY A 45 -16.34 17.37 -7.98
C GLY A 45 -15.88 16.38 -9.06
N ASP A 46 -14.71 16.60 -9.61
CA ASP A 46 -14.03 15.75 -10.59
C ASP A 46 -13.04 14.75 -9.95
N LYS A 47 -12.92 14.76 -8.63
CA LYS A 47 -12.03 13.89 -7.86
C LYS A 47 -12.78 12.76 -7.17
N LEU A 48 -12.06 11.67 -6.88
CA LEU A 48 -12.53 10.57 -6.03
C LEU A 48 -11.66 10.57 -4.77
N ILE A 49 -12.29 10.60 -3.60
CA ILE A 49 -11.58 10.75 -2.31
C ILE A 49 -12.05 9.70 -1.32
N ASP A 50 -11.11 9.18 -0.52
CA ASP A 50 -11.38 8.40 0.69
C ASP A 50 -10.30 8.64 1.74
N THR A 51 -10.65 8.43 3.01
CA THR A 51 -9.70 8.49 4.13
C THR A 51 -9.84 7.24 4.97
N ASP A 52 -8.75 6.50 5.12
CA ASP A 52 -8.65 5.34 5.99
C ASP A 52 -7.63 5.59 7.11
N GLN A 53 -8.10 6.01 8.27
CA GLN A 53 -7.24 6.20 9.44
C GLN A 53 -6.68 4.89 9.99
N GLN A 54 -7.29 3.75 9.64
CA GLN A 54 -6.89 2.42 10.10
C GLN A 54 -6.14 1.61 9.02
N ALA A 55 -5.64 2.29 7.97
CA ALA A 55 -4.93 1.64 6.87
C ALA A 55 -3.69 0.84 7.31
N ASN A 56 -3.08 1.24 8.42
CA ASN A 56 -1.90 0.61 9.02
C ASN A 56 -0.71 0.51 8.05
N LEU A 57 -0.54 1.53 7.20
CA LEU A 57 0.58 1.65 6.27
C LEU A 57 1.83 2.19 6.99
N PHE A 58 3.01 1.79 6.53
CA PHE A 58 4.31 2.39 6.92
C PHE A 58 4.46 2.65 8.43
N ASN A 59 4.37 1.58 9.24
CA ASN A 59 4.44 1.63 10.72
C ASN A 59 3.20 2.23 11.41
N GLY A 60 2.04 2.00 10.84
CA GLY A 60 0.78 2.31 11.50
C GLY A 60 0.11 3.61 11.07
N SER A 61 0.54 4.21 9.97
CA SER A 61 -0.11 5.41 9.43
C SER A 61 -1.47 5.10 8.81
N GLY A 62 -2.41 6.02 8.96
CA GLY A 62 -3.58 6.12 8.10
C GLY A 62 -3.23 6.75 6.75
N VAL A 63 -4.19 6.78 5.84
CA VAL A 63 -4.00 7.37 4.51
C VAL A 63 -5.26 8.08 4.02
N LYS A 64 -5.07 9.23 3.39
CA LYS A 64 -6.08 9.93 2.58
C LYS A 64 -5.71 9.76 1.11
N VAL A 65 -6.61 9.18 0.33
CA VAL A 65 -6.46 8.98 -1.10
C VAL A 65 -7.24 10.04 -1.86
N THR A 66 -6.62 10.61 -2.87
CA THR A 66 -7.28 11.49 -3.84
C THR A 66 -6.92 11.00 -5.25
N ILE A 67 -7.92 10.59 -6.02
CA ILE A 67 -7.76 10.23 -7.43
C ILE A 67 -8.23 11.39 -8.28
N GLU A 68 -7.45 11.78 -9.27
CA GLU A 68 -7.74 12.81 -10.26
C GLU A 68 -7.73 12.21 -11.67
N PRO A 69 -8.86 11.63 -12.14
CA PRO A 69 -8.91 10.92 -13.43
C PRO A 69 -8.51 11.80 -14.61
N ALA A 70 -8.92 13.07 -14.63
CA ALA A 70 -8.54 14.01 -15.69
C ALA A 70 -7.03 14.25 -15.79
N ALA A 71 -6.32 14.18 -14.67
CA ALA A 71 -4.86 14.29 -14.61
C ALA A 71 -4.15 12.92 -14.73
N LYS A 72 -4.91 11.82 -14.76
CA LYS A 72 -4.39 10.44 -14.66
C LYS A 72 -3.46 10.26 -13.46
N ALA A 73 -3.85 10.78 -12.31
CA ALA A 73 -3.03 10.82 -11.12
C ALA A 73 -3.75 10.32 -9.87
N ALA A 74 -2.98 9.79 -8.92
CA ALA A 74 -3.45 9.40 -7.60
C ALA A 74 -2.49 9.90 -6.53
N ARG A 75 -3.00 10.60 -5.51
CA ARG A 75 -2.24 11.07 -4.36
C ARG A 75 -2.61 10.27 -3.12
N PHE A 76 -1.61 9.84 -2.37
CA PHE A 76 -1.71 9.17 -1.08
C PHE A 76 -1.04 10.06 -0.04
N GLN A 77 -1.81 10.75 0.76
CA GLN A 77 -1.35 11.56 1.86
C GLN A 77 -1.37 10.73 3.14
N LEU A 78 -0.22 10.53 3.79
CA LEU A 78 -0.20 9.85 5.08
C LEU A 78 -0.84 10.74 6.15
N VAL A 79 -1.59 10.11 7.06
CA VAL A 79 -2.28 10.78 8.14
C VAL A 79 -2.03 10.10 9.48
N ASP A 80 -2.08 10.85 10.54
CA ASP A 80 -2.04 10.33 11.90
C ASP A 80 -3.31 9.50 12.16
N PRO A 81 -3.20 8.23 12.58
CA PRO A 81 -4.35 7.34 12.73
C PRO A 81 -5.29 7.74 13.86
N SER A 82 -4.83 8.54 14.82
CA SER A 82 -5.63 8.96 15.97
C SER A 82 -6.34 10.30 15.74
N SER A 83 -5.70 11.22 15.05
CA SER A 83 -6.21 12.59 14.85
C SER A 83 -6.66 12.88 13.42
N GLY A 84 -6.26 12.07 12.45
CA GLY A 84 -6.49 12.29 11.02
C GLY A 84 -5.69 13.46 10.43
N LYS A 85 -4.74 14.04 11.18
CA LYS A 85 -3.89 15.13 10.68
C LYS A 85 -2.92 14.61 9.63
N ASP A 86 -2.72 15.39 8.58
CA ASP A 86 -1.75 15.10 7.54
C ASP A 86 -0.32 15.09 8.11
N PHE A 87 0.44 14.03 7.78
CA PHE A 87 1.90 14.04 7.91
C PHE A 87 2.53 14.81 6.74
N SER A 88 3.82 15.13 6.84
CA SER A 88 4.56 15.71 5.69
C SER A 88 4.69 14.71 4.54
N ASP A 89 4.74 13.42 4.84
CA ASP A 89 5.00 12.35 3.89
C ASP A 89 3.80 12.05 3.00
N TYR A 90 4.02 12.02 1.68
CA TYR A 90 2.98 11.68 0.71
C TYR A 90 3.57 11.01 -0.54
N TYR A 91 2.68 10.41 -1.33
CA TYR A 91 3.02 9.76 -2.60
C TYR A 91 2.09 10.25 -3.70
N VAL A 92 2.63 10.38 -4.92
CA VAL A 92 1.83 10.73 -6.11
C VAL A 92 2.18 9.77 -7.24
N PHE A 93 1.22 8.98 -7.68
CA PHE A 93 1.30 8.19 -8.91
C PHE A 93 0.82 9.09 -10.05
N ASP A 94 1.67 9.33 -11.03
CA ASP A 94 1.38 10.12 -12.24
C ASP A 94 1.49 9.18 -13.46
N TYR A 95 0.37 8.66 -13.89
CA TYR A 95 0.31 7.72 -15.02
C TYR A 95 0.49 8.41 -16.38
N ALA A 96 0.28 9.73 -16.47
CA ALA A 96 0.60 10.47 -17.68
C ALA A 96 2.12 10.57 -17.90
N LYS A 97 2.88 10.67 -16.81
CA LYS A 97 4.36 10.72 -16.84
C LYS A 97 5.01 9.37 -16.60
N GLN A 98 4.24 8.34 -16.23
CA GLN A 98 4.74 7.02 -15.81
C GLN A 98 5.72 7.12 -14.63
N THR A 99 5.40 7.93 -13.62
CA THR A 99 6.25 8.15 -12.45
C THR A 99 5.47 8.03 -11.14
N MET A 100 6.18 7.62 -10.07
CA MET A 100 5.73 7.76 -8.71
C MET A 100 6.67 8.71 -7.96
N LEU A 101 6.15 9.81 -7.45
CA LEU A 101 6.84 10.69 -6.52
C LEU A 101 6.60 10.19 -5.08
N CYS A 102 7.65 10.13 -4.29
CA CYS A 102 7.60 9.90 -2.86
C CYS A 102 8.25 11.08 -2.14
N HIS A 103 7.45 11.91 -1.48
CA HIS A 103 7.93 13.00 -0.63
C HIS A 103 8.12 12.52 0.81
N ARG A 104 9.29 12.77 1.39
CA ARG A 104 9.65 12.31 2.73
C ARG A 104 10.33 13.40 3.54
N LEU A 105 9.88 13.59 4.78
CA LEU A 105 10.62 14.32 5.80
C LEU A 105 11.53 13.35 6.57
N VAL A 106 12.84 13.49 6.39
CA VAL A 106 13.83 12.74 7.17
C VAL A 106 14.08 13.46 8.48
N SER A 107 13.31 13.08 9.51
CA SER A 107 13.29 13.77 10.81
C SER A 107 14.67 13.89 11.47
N ALA A 108 15.53 12.87 11.35
CA ALA A 108 16.88 12.89 11.89
C ALA A 108 17.77 14.01 11.28
N MET A 109 17.47 14.44 10.06
CA MET A 109 18.22 15.51 9.35
C MET A 109 17.43 16.81 9.26
N GLN A 110 16.15 16.81 9.65
CA GLN A 110 15.19 17.91 9.44
C GLN A 110 15.19 18.37 7.98
N LYS A 111 15.26 17.41 7.04
CA LYS A 111 15.32 17.66 5.60
C LYS A 111 14.25 16.89 4.87
N GLU A 112 13.69 17.52 3.87
CA GLU A 112 12.75 16.93 2.93
C GLU A 112 13.49 16.40 1.71
N PHE A 113 12.98 15.32 1.14
CA PHE A 113 13.48 14.73 -0.10
C PHE A 113 12.32 14.25 -0.95
N ASP A 114 12.45 14.51 -2.24
CA ASP A 114 11.58 13.99 -3.29
C ASP A 114 12.30 12.88 -4.04
N TYR A 115 11.75 11.67 -3.97
CA TYR A 115 12.24 10.50 -4.70
C TYR A 115 11.27 10.22 -5.85
N THR A 116 11.74 10.15 -7.08
CA THR A 116 10.91 9.80 -8.24
C THR A 116 11.32 8.44 -8.79
N LEU A 117 10.35 7.52 -8.86
CA LEU A 117 10.52 6.21 -9.50
C LEU A 117 9.82 6.22 -10.86
N ASN A 118 10.38 5.47 -11.80
CA ASN A 118 9.70 5.09 -13.03
C ASN A 118 8.71 3.95 -12.72
N LEU A 119 7.44 4.09 -13.10
CA LEU A 119 6.40 3.07 -12.82
C LEU A 119 6.60 1.79 -13.64
N GLY A 120 7.15 1.88 -14.84
CA GLY A 120 7.37 0.72 -15.70
C GLY A 120 8.56 -0.15 -15.26
N THR A 121 9.69 0.49 -14.88
CA THR A 121 10.93 -0.23 -14.51
C THR A 121 11.09 -0.39 -13.00
N GLY A 122 10.44 0.43 -12.18
CA GLY A 122 10.65 0.48 -10.72
C GLY A 122 11.96 1.16 -10.32
N GLU A 123 12.70 1.72 -11.27
CA GLU A 123 13.99 2.37 -11.00
C GLU A 123 13.80 3.77 -10.41
N LEU A 124 14.68 4.12 -9.48
CA LEU A 124 14.78 5.46 -8.91
C LEU A 124 15.50 6.37 -9.91
N VAL A 125 14.77 7.33 -10.50
CA VAL A 125 15.27 8.19 -11.59
C VAL A 125 15.74 9.56 -11.11
N THR A 126 15.11 10.12 -10.05
CA THR A 126 15.58 11.36 -9.43
C THR A 126 15.48 11.31 -7.92
N VAL A 127 16.36 12.01 -7.25
CA VAL A 127 16.28 12.34 -5.82
C VAL A 127 16.69 13.78 -5.67
N VAL A 128 15.78 14.62 -5.17
CA VAL A 128 16.07 16.03 -4.90
C VAL A 128 15.84 16.36 -3.43
N ASP A 129 16.67 17.23 -2.86
CA ASP A 129 16.45 17.73 -1.51
C ASP A 129 15.40 18.86 -1.50
N GLY A 130 14.97 19.30 -0.31
CA GLY A 130 13.98 20.37 -0.15
C GLY A 130 14.41 21.74 -0.74
N GLN A 131 15.64 21.85 -1.25
CA GLN A 131 16.16 23.02 -1.95
C GLN A 131 16.23 22.81 -3.47
N GLY A 132 15.82 21.62 -3.95
CA GLY A 132 15.85 21.27 -5.36
C GLY A 132 17.20 20.77 -5.87
N ASN A 133 18.18 20.48 -4.99
CA ASN A 133 19.47 19.97 -5.41
C ASN A 133 19.41 18.45 -5.66
N ASP A 134 20.08 17.98 -6.71
CA ASP A 134 20.22 16.55 -7.00
C ASP A 134 21.06 15.85 -5.91
N ALA A 135 20.47 14.83 -5.30
CA ALA A 135 21.07 14.04 -4.24
C ALA A 135 21.55 12.64 -4.71
N ILE A 136 21.31 12.23 -5.95
CA ILE A 136 21.68 10.90 -6.46
C ILE A 136 23.17 10.63 -6.31
N LYS A 137 24.01 11.59 -6.72
CA LYS A 137 25.47 11.45 -6.61
C LYS A 137 25.90 11.20 -5.17
N THR A 138 25.38 12.00 -4.23
CA THR A 138 25.67 11.85 -2.81
C THR A 138 25.21 10.51 -2.24
N LEU A 139 24.03 10.02 -2.65
CA LEU A 139 23.53 8.71 -2.24
C LEU A 139 24.42 7.58 -2.75
N LYS A 140 24.90 7.65 -4.00
CA LYS A 140 25.81 6.66 -4.59
C LYS A 140 27.18 6.66 -3.89
N GLU A 141 27.75 7.82 -3.67
CA GLU A 141 29.05 7.96 -2.96
C GLU A 141 29.00 7.42 -1.53
N ARG A 142 27.83 7.48 -0.88
CA ARG A 142 27.61 6.94 0.47
C ARG A 142 27.12 5.49 0.49
N GLY A 143 26.96 4.84 -0.65
CA GLY A 143 26.43 3.47 -0.76
C GLY A 143 24.96 3.33 -0.30
N MET A 144 24.19 4.41 -0.33
CA MET A 144 22.79 4.44 0.12
C MET A 144 21.77 4.39 -1.02
N PHE A 145 22.21 4.49 -2.27
CA PHE A 145 21.32 4.56 -3.43
C PHE A 145 20.47 3.30 -3.59
N ASP A 146 21.08 2.11 -3.53
CA ASP A 146 20.39 0.84 -3.71
C ASP A 146 19.36 0.61 -2.59
N LYS A 147 19.72 0.99 -1.36
CA LYS A 147 18.77 0.94 -0.25
C LYS A 147 17.60 1.89 -0.48
N ALA A 148 17.83 3.12 -0.90
CA ALA A 148 16.78 4.09 -1.19
C ALA A 148 15.86 3.57 -2.30
N GLN A 149 16.38 3.02 -3.37
CA GLN A 149 15.61 2.42 -4.46
C GLN A 149 14.74 1.25 -3.97
N LYS A 150 15.33 0.33 -3.20
CA LYS A 150 14.62 -0.80 -2.61
C LYS A 150 13.48 -0.36 -1.70
N ASP A 151 13.75 0.57 -0.78
CA ASP A 151 12.76 1.07 0.17
C ASP A 151 11.56 1.71 -0.57
N ARG A 152 11.83 2.54 -1.59
CA ARG A 152 10.77 3.17 -2.40
C ARG A 152 9.96 2.14 -3.21
N GLY A 153 10.62 1.11 -3.74
CA GLY A 153 9.94 0.00 -4.41
C GLY A 153 9.02 -0.78 -3.46
N GLN A 154 9.44 -1.01 -2.22
CA GLN A 154 8.62 -1.66 -1.19
C GLN A 154 7.40 -0.80 -0.81
N GLU A 155 7.59 0.50 -0.59
CA GLU A 155 6.49 1.43 -0.29
C GLU A 155 5.47 1.49 -1.43
N ARG A 156 5.93 1.50 -2.69
CA ARG A 156 5.05 1.38 -3.86
C ARG A 156 4.20 0.13 -3.78
N GLY A 157 4.83 -1.03 -3.60
CA GLY A 157 4.13 -2.32 -3.52
C GLY A 157 3.13 -2.38 -2.37
N GLU A 158 3.43 -1.76 -1.22
CA GLU A 158 2.53 -1.70 -0.07
C GLU A 158 1.28 -0.85 -0.38
N LEU A 159 1.44 0.30 -1.03
CA LEU A 159 0.32 1.15 -1.46
C LEU A 159 -0.56 0.46 -2.50
N GLU A 160 0.06 -0.17 -3.53
CA GLU A 160 -0.66 -0.89 -4.58
C GLU A 160 -1.46 -2.07 -3.99
N ALA A 161 -0.85 -2.86 -3.10
CA ALA A 161 -1.51 -3.99 -2.44
C ALA A 161 -2.65 -3.55 -1.53
N TRP A 162 -2.45 -2.50 -0.72
CA TRP A 162 -3.49 -1.93 0.12
C TRP A 162 -4.66 -1.42 -0.71
N PHE A 163 -4.38 -0.66 -1.78
CA PHE A 163 -5.41 -0.10 -2.66
C PHE A 163 -6.24 -1.19 -3.34
N GLN A 164 -5.56 -2.19 -3.92
CA GLN A 164 -6.21 -3.33 -4.56
C GLN A 164 -7.10 -4.10 -3.57
N LYS A 165 -6.61 -4.36 -2.37
CA LYS A 165 -7.38 -5.05 -1.32
C LYS A 165 -8.61 -4.25 -0.90
N ARG A 166 -8.51 -2.93 -0.81
CA ARG A 166 -9.58 -2.06 -0.32
C ARG A 166 -10.67 -1.81 -1.35
N TYR A 167 -10.29 -1.57 -2.61
CA TYR A 167 -11.23 -1.15 -3.66
C TYR A 167 -11.46 -2.20 -4.75
N GLY A 168 -10.78 -3.32 -4.74
CA GLY A 168 -10.91 -4.40 -5.72
C GLY A 168 -10.38 -4.08 -7.12
N LYS A 169 -9.64 -2.97 -7.29
CA LYS A 169 -9.05 -2.51 -8.55
C LYS A 169 -7.67 -1.90 -8.31
N THR A 170 -6.86 -1.79 -9.36
CA THR A 170 -5.54 -1.16 -9.28
C THR A 170 -5.67 0.37 -9.16
N ILE A 171 -4.59 1.02 -8.72
CA ILE A 171 -4.50 2.49 -8.70
C ILE A 171 -4.64 3.05 -10.12
N GLU A 172 -4.00 2.39 -11.11
CA GLU A 172 -4.05 2.77 -12.52
C GLU A 172 -5.46 2.72 -13.07
N GLU A 173 -6.20 1.62 -12.87
CA GLU A 173 -7.61 1.49 -13.27
C GLU A 173 -8.51 2.56 -12.65
N ALA A 174 -8.18 3.02 -11.44
CA ALA A 174 -8.93 4.09 -10.79
C ALA A 174 -8.59 5.48 -11.37
N ALA A 175 -7.32 5.70 -11.74
CA ALA A 175 -6.84 6.98 -12.25
C ALA A 175 -7.00 7.15 -13.77
N THR A 176 -7.21 6.04 -14.52
CA THR A 176 -7.34 6.04 -16.00
C THR A 176 -8.58 5.27 -16.44
N PRO A 177 -9.79 5.66 -16.02
CA PRO A 177 -11.06 4.95 -16.29
C PRO A 177 -11.46 4.99 -17.75
#